data_d7e387a0d684da3a88b0b276fc12c4f4
#
_entry.id   d7e387a0d684da3a88b0b276fc12c4f4
#
_cell.length_a   1.000
_cell.length_b   1.000
_cell.length_c   1.000
_cell.angle_alpha   90.00
_cell.angle_beta   90.00
_cell.angle_gamma   90.00
#
_symmetry.space_group_name_H-M   'P 1'
#
loop_
_entity.id
_entity.type
_entity.pdbx_description
1 polymer ?
#
loop_
_entity_poly.entity_id
_entity_poly.type
_entity_poly.pdbx_seq_one_letter_code
_entity_poly.pdbx_strand_id
1 'polypeptide(L)'
;MKKYILSALAAVALAGSLSSCKDYLDTNIYKGIDLETGLVNANNVSIALNGAYYQFQRYYFTGTYAVAIGDVVSDISYWNGNTGHWNNLYEFSYNDTDTYLNGIWTYGYKVADNTARVIKAVDEIYGEASDSEKEELNLAKAEALALRAYANFYLVNVYAHQVKVNGTDFSSKPGIVLVNEPIEALTEVSRSTVGEAYSSIVSDLNQAISLFKQVGDRGQKIYMNLAGAEGLLARVSLYMENWADAAKYAQDALNDGGNPALAYTADAFKALYANSTSNSESFFQNAINATTNWSANSAGTLWSTYNFSPNPYLKSLFAEGDARTAVMEMGENNTDAVPVYNAGKFHHYESNNSAYQTNYLINAPEMHLIIAEANAKQGNTAAAKEALLVVAKRNPAITSVDDIKGDVMQFIKEERARELFQEGHRLWDLRRWGDKVSVSAYAAPAINYSYKNYDISELVFPIPVAEINAGFGVTQNEEWPNVMPK
;
A
#
# COMPACT_ATOMS: atom_id res chain seq x y z
N MET A 1 -26.51 65.22 -39.12
CA MET A 1 -27.42 64.21 -38.59
C MET A 1 -26.96 62.78 -38.85
N LYS A 2 -26.59 62.34 -40.05
CA LYS A 2 -26.16 60.96 -40.30
C LYS A 2 -24.95 60.49 -39.47
N LYS A 3 -23.95 61.33 -39.14
CA LYS A 3 -22.78 60.99 -38.33
C LYS A 3 -23.12 60.69 -36.86
N TYR A 4 -24.10 61.36 -36.28
CA TYR A 4 -24.50 61.16 -34.89
C TYR A 4 -25.37 59.88 -34.71
N ILE A 5 -26.15 59.53 -35.77
CA ILE A 5 -26.91 58.27 -35.76
C ILE A 5 -26.00 57.04 -35.83
N LEU A 6 -24.93 57.12 -36.63
CA LEU A 6 -23.94 56.02 -36.68
C LEU A 6 -23.17 55.85 -35.36
N SER A 7 -22.83 56.94 -34.67
CA SER A 7 -22.16 56.91 -33.39
C SER A 7 -23.08 56.42 -32.28
N ALA A 8 -24.34 56.69 -32.30
CA ALA A 8 -25.33 56.17 -31.35
C ALA A 8 -25.60 54.67 -31.56
N LEU A 9 -25.68 54.23 -32.82
CA LEU A 9 -25.81 52.79 -33.13
C LEU A 9 -24.54 51.97 -32.72
N ALA A 10 -23.34 52.52 -32.89
CA ALA A 10 -22.09 51.89 -32.44
C ALA A 10 -22.02 51.82 -30.89
N ALA A 11 -22.48 52.83 -30.18
CA ALA A 11 -22.52 52.81 -28.70
C ALA A 11 -23.55 51.81 -28.15
N VAL A 12 -24.69 51.61 -28.80
CA VAL A 12 -25.71 50.63 -28.43
C VAL A 12 -25.20 49.20 -28.73
N ALA A 13 -24.47 49.00 -29.83
CA ALA A 13 -23.86 47.72 -30.16
C ALA A 13 -22.73 47.33 -29.16
N LEU A 14 -21.92 48.30 -28.68
CA LEU A 14 -20.91 48.06 -27.65
C LEU A 14 -21.53 47.82 -26.26
N ALA A 15 -22.64 48.44 -25.91
CA ALA A 15 -23.32 48.20 -24.63
C ALA A 15 -24.05 46.86 -24.59
N GLY A 16 -24.49 46.33 -25.75
CA GLY A 16 -25.08 44.97 -25.87
C GLY A 16 -24.07 43.83 -25.78
N SER A 17 -22.78 44.11 -26.02
CA SER A 17 -21.71 43.07 -25.92
C SER A 17 -21.12 42.93 -24.51
N LEU A 18 -21.54 43.76 -23.54
CA LEU A 18 -21.09 43.67 -22.13
C LEU A 18 -22.04 42.90 -21.22
N SER A 19 -23.19 42.43 -21.73
CA SER A 19 -23.95 41.37 -21.07
C SER A 19 -23.35 40.02 -21.43
N SER A 20 -22.08 39.85 -21.08
CA SER A 20 -21.39 38.60 -21.15
C SER A 20 -22.08 37.60 -20.21
N CYS A 21 -22.52 36.53 -20.79
CA CYS A 21 -23.12 35.35 -20.17
C CYS A 21 -22.37 34.94 -18.88
N LYS A 22 -22.80 35.44 -17.74
CA LYS A 22 -22.43 34.83 -16.47
C LYS A 22 -22.90 33.37 -16.42
N ASP A 23 -24.06 33.10 -17.03
CA ASP A 23 -24.65 31.74 -17.06
C ASP A 23 -23.94 30.74 -17.98
N TYR A 24 -23.01 31.19 -18.87
CA TYR A 24 -22.29 30.28 -19.76
C TYR A 24 -21.03 29.66 -19.10
N LEU A 25 -20.60 30.19 -17.98
CA LEU A 25 -19.49 29.65 -17.18
C LEU A 25 -19.95 28.78 -15.98
N ASP A 26 -21.25 28.85 -15.65
CA ASP A 26 -21.88 27.95 -14.69
C ASP A 26 -22.25 26.63 -15.40
N THR A 27 -21.26 25.80 -15.68
CA THR A 27 -21.50 24.45 -16.16
C THR A 27 -21.93 23.59 -14.99
N ASN A 28 -23.24 23.35 -14.84
CA ASN A 28 -23.74 22.30 -13.99
C ASN A 28 -23.09 20.96 -14.41
N ILE A 29 -22.39 20.34 -13.53
CA ILE A 29 -21.76 19.03 -13.76
C ILE A 29 -22.88 17.98 -13.82
N TYR A 30 -23.38 17.70 -15.03
CA TYR A 30 -24.46 16.71 -15.26
C TYR A 30 -24.02 15.24 -15.04
N LYS A 31 -22.75 14.97 -14.74
CA LYS A 31 -22.19 13.61 -14.59
C LYS A 31 -21.29 13.42 -13.38
N GLY A 32 -21.41 14.24 -12.37
CA GLY A 32 -20.66 14.09 -11.11
C GLY A 32 -21.40 14.79 -9.96
N ILE A 33 -21.12 14.35 -8.75
CA ILE A 33 -21.50 15.10 -7.55
C ILE A 33 -20.51 16.24 -7.43
N ASP A 34 -20.99 17.48 -7.35
CA ASP A 34 -20.17 18.62 -6.95
C ASP A 34 -19.68 18.35 -5.53
N LEU A 35 -18.37 18.29 -5.34
CA LEU A 35 -17.75 17.92 -4.06
C LEU A 35 -18.02 18.94 -2.94
N GLU A 36 -18.32 20.21 -3.30
CA GLU A 36 -18.62 21.25 -2.31
C GLU A 36 -20.09 21.29 -1.90
N THR A 37 -21.00 20.99 -2.83
CA THR A 37 -22.45 21.09 -2.63
C THR A 37 -23.16 19.74 -2.68
N GLY A 38 -22.45 18.68 -3.00
CA GLY A 38 -23.01 17.36 -3.26
C GLY A 38 -23.02 16.40 -2.07
N LEU A 39 -22.18 16.62 -1.05
CA LEU A 39 -22.05 15.71 0.08
C LEU A 39 -22.98 16.08 1.25
N VAL A 40 -24.26 16.22 0.96
CA VAL A 40 -25.27 16.78 1.86
C VAL A 40 -26.12 15.73 2.63
N ASN A 41 -25.84 14.45 2.43
CA ASN A 41 -26.52 13.34 3.11
C ASN A 41 -25.66 12.06 3.14
N ALA A 42 -26.04 11.09 3.97
CA ALA A 42 -25.29 9.85 4.16
C ALA A 42 -25.09 9.05 2.85
N ASN A 43 -26.09 9.00 1.98
CA ASN A 43 -25.96 8.31 0.69
C ASN A 43 -24.88 8.92 -0.21
N ASN A 44 -24.83 10.25 -0.31
CA ASN A 44 -23.83 10.94 -1.12
C ASN A 44 -22.42 10.75 -0.54
N VAL A 45 -22.28 10.78 0.79
CA VAL A 45 -21.03 10.46 1.50
C VAL A 45 -20.56 9.02 1.19
N SER A 46 -21.47 8.06 1.19
CA SER A 46 -21.18 6.66 0.85
C SER A 46 -20.70 6.52 -0.61
N ILE A 47 -21.30 7.24 -1.55
CA ILE A 47 -20.87 7.27 -2.96
C ILE A 47 -19.46 7.86 -3.09
N ALA A 48 -19.16 8.96 -2.37
CA ALA A 48 -17.83 9.56 -2.37
C ALA A 48 -16.76 8.64 -1.77
N LEU A 49 -17.11 7.95 -0.69
CA LEU A 49 -16.24 6.92 -0.09
C LEU A 49 -15.94 5.77 -1.07
N ASN A 50 -16.93 5.30 -1.84
CA ASN A 50 -16.69 4.31 -2.89
C ASN A 50 -15.75 4.85 -3.98
N GLY A 51 -15.79 6.16 -4.25
CA GLY A 51 -14.82 6.84 -5.11
C GLY A 51 -13.40 6.80 -4.54
N ALA A 52 -13.25 6.98 -3.22
CA ALA A 52 -11.95 6.83 -2.54
C ALA A 52 -11.41 5.39 -2.64
N TYR A 53 -12.25 4.37 -2.41
CA TYR A 53 -11.89 2.96 -2.63
C TYR A 53 -11.48 2.68 -4.08
N TYR A 54 -12.16 3.26 -5.05
CA TYR A 54 -11.78 3.11 -6.46
C TYR A 54 -10.38 3.66 -6.74
N GLN A 55 -10.03 4.84 -6.20
CA GLN A 55 -8.67 5.38 -6.33
C GLN A 55 -7.65 4.52 -5.57
N PHE A 56 -8.00 4.04 -4.38
CA PHE A 56 -7.17 3.20 -3.53
C PHE A 56 -6.72 1.91 -4.24
N GLN A 57 -7.66 1.21 -4.89
CA GLN A 57 -7.38 -0.07 -5.55
C GLN A 57 -6.84 0.06 -6.99
N ARG A 58 -6.62 1.28 -7.52
CA ARG A 58 -6.01 1.47 -8.84
C ARG A 58 -4.62 0.83 -8.91
N TYR A 59 -4.26 0.31 -10.08
CA TYR A 59 -2.93 -0.29 -10.29
C TYR A 59 -1.78 0.69 -10.02
N TYR A 60 -1.99 1.98 -10.16
CA TYR A 60 -1.04 3.02 -9.76
C TYR A 60 -0.76 3.06 -8.25
N PHE A 61 -1.64 2.48 -7.43
CA PHE A 61 -1.49 2.44 -5.98
C PHE A 61 -1.56 1.01 -5.46
N THR A 62 -2.50 0.65 -4.57
CA THR A 62 -2.52 -0.67 -3.93
C THR A 62 -2.90 -1.81 -4.86
N GLY A 63 -3.48 -1.52 -6.04
CA GLY A 63 -3.77 -2.52 -7.06
C GLY A 63 -2.52 -3.18 -7.65
N THR A 64 -1.38 -2.46 -7.68
CA THR A 64 -0.09 -3.02 -8.12
C THR A 64 1.11 -2.23 -7.58
N TYR A 65 1.26 -0.93 -7.91
CA TYR A 65 2.55 -0.24 -7.80
C TYR A 65 3.05 -0.11 -6.37
N ALA A 66 2.22 0.37 -5.45
CA ALA A 66 2.61 0.60 -4.07
C ALA A 66 2.93 -0.70 -3.31
N VAL A 67 2.28 -1.81 -3.68
CA VAL A 67 2.59 -3.14 -3.12
C VAL A 67 3.83 -3.73 -3.77
N ALA A 68 3.88 -3.76 -5.10
CA ALA A 68 4.95 -4.42 -5.84
C ALA A 68 6.34 -3.81 -5.57
N ILE A 69 6.44 -2.48 -5.37
CA ILE A 69 7.73 -1.80 -5.13
C ILE A 69 8.47 -2.38 -3.90
N GLY A 70 7.74 -2.82 -2.87
CA GLY A 70 8.30 -3.38 -1.66
C GLY A 70 9.05 -4.70 -1.86
N ASP A 71 8.76 -5.43 -2.94
CA ASP A 71 9.45 -6.69 -3.26
C ASP A 71 10.35 -6.55 -4.48
N VAL A 72 9.95 -5.78 -5.50
CA VAL A 72 10.78 -5.55 -6.70
C VAL A 72 12.12 -4.89 -6.35
N VAL A 73 12.10 -3.90 -5.45
CA VAL A 73 13.28 -3.16 -5.00
C VAL A 73 13.85 -3.79 -3.72
N SER A 74 14.10 -5.11 -3.76
CA SER A 74 14.57 -5.84 -2.58
C SER A 74 15.50 -7.00 -2.95
N ASP A 75 15.96 -7.74 -1.95
CA ASP A 75 16.89 -8.86 -2.08
C ASP A 75 16.20 -10.21 -2.38
N ILE A 76 14.88 -10.25 -2.58
CA ILE A 76 14.13 -11.50 -2.81
C ILE A 76 13.55 -11.65 -4.21
N SER A 77 13.60 -10.61 -5.02
CA SER A 77 13.08 -10.61 -6.38
C SER A 77 14.18 -10.81 -7.43
N TYR A 78 13.79 -11.37 -8.55
CA TYR A 78 14.61 -11.57 -9.72
C TYR A 78 13.84 -11.14 -10.98
N TRP A 79 14.49 -10.39 -11.85
CA TRP A 79 13.97 -10.03 -13.17
C TRP A 79 14.86 -10.64 -14.25
N ASN A 80 14.27 -11.28 -15.27
CA ASN A 80 15.03 -12.02 -16.27
C ASN A 80 15.44 -11.19 -17.51
N GLY A 81 15.14 -9.90 -17.53
CA GLY A 81 15.59 -8.99 -18.62
C GLY A 81 14.75 -9.00 -19.89
N ASN A 82 13.69 -9.79 -19.97
CA ASN A 82 12.94 -9.94 -21.21
C ASN A 82 11.97 -8.80 -21.53
N THR A 83 11.63 -7.97 -20.54
CA THR A 83 10.73 -6.82 -20.73
C THR A 83 11.33 -5.57 -20.12
N GLY A 84 10.95 -4.39 -20.61
CA GLY A 84 11.36 -3.10 -20.02
C GLY A 84 10.49 -2.64 -18.85
N HIS A 85 9.54 -3.47 -18.39
CA HIS A 85 8.67 -3.10 -17.28
C HIS A 85 9.39 -3.25 -15.94
N TRP A 86 9.34 -2.24 -15.09
CA TRP A 86 9.93 -2.19 -13.74
C TRP A 86 11.45 -2.29 -13.68
N ASN A 87 12.14 -2.39 -14.81
CA ASN A 87 13.58 -2.53 -14.85
C ASN A 87 14.31 -1.36 -14.17
N ASN A 88 13.85 -0.12 -14.36
CA ASN A 88 14.45 1.06 -13.75
C ASN A 88 14.45 0.97 -12.21
N LEU A 89 13.36 0.50 -11.62
CA LEU A 89 13.27 0.32 -10.17
C LEU A 89 14.15 -0.84 -9.71
N TYR A 90 14.10 -1.98 -10.39
CA TYR A 90 14.89 -3.15 -10.06
C TYR A 90 16.40 -2.89 -10.13
N GLU A 91 16.85 -2.15 -11.14
CA GLU A 91 18.26 -1.83 -11.38
C GLU A 91 18.71 -0.53 -10.69
N PHE A 92 17.86 0.13 -9.91
CA PHE A 92 18.12 1.44 -9.29
C PHE A 92 18.59 2.50 -10.30
N SER A 93 18.03 2.47 -11.51
CA SER A 93 18.30 3.43 -12.59
C SER A 93 17.17 4.45 -12.78
N TYR A 94 16.23 4.51 -11.85
CA TYR A 94 15.10 5.45 -11.86
C TYR A 94 15.54 6.89 -11.59
N ASN A 95 14.66 7.82 -11.92
CA ASN A 95 14.79 9.24 -11.59
C ASN A 95 13.42 9.84 -11.18
N ASP A 96 13.38 11.15 -10.96
CA ASP A 96 12.17 11.87 -10.53
C ASP A 96 11.08 12.01 -11.60
N THR A 97 11.28 11.45 -12.80
CA THR A 97 10.27 11.31 -13.85
C THR A 97 9.72 9.89 -13.96
N ASP A 98 10.14 8.97 -13.08
CA ASP A 98 9.74 7.56 -13.13
C ASP A 98 8.22 7.40 -13.02
N THR A 99 7.63 6.65 -13.93
CA THR A 99 6.17 6.49 -14.03
C THR A 99 5.56 5.75 -12.85
N TYR A 100 6.26 4.78 -12.27
CA TYR A 100 5.77 3.99 -11.14
C TYR A 100 5.75 4.85 -9.88
N LEU A 101 6.83 5.57 -9.60
CA LEU A 101 6.92 6.51 -8.49
C LEU A 101 5.88 7.63 -8.64
N ASN A 102 5.76 8.24 -9.82
CA ASN A 102 4.73 9.25 -10.07
C ASN A 102 3.30 8.71 -9.86
N GLY A 103 3.05 7.47 -10.25
CA GLY A 103 1.77 6.80 -10.02
C GLY A 103 1.44 6.66 -8.54
N ILE A 104 2.38 6.14 -7.74
CA ILE A 104 2.21 5.97 -6.28
C ILE A 104 1.92 7.32 -5.61
N TRP A 105 2.69 8.36 -5.93
CA TRP A 105 2.49 9.71 -5.41
C TRP A 105 1.08 10.23 -5.73
N THR A 106 0.76 10.30 -7.02
CA THR A 106 -0.49 10.88 -7.50
C THR A 106 -1.72 10.17 -6.92
N TYR A 107 -1.71 8.84 -6.90
CA TYR A 107 -2.89 8.09 -6.42
C TYR A 107 -2.95 7.97 -4.91
N GLY A 108 -1.82 7.96 -4.22
CA GLY A 108 -1.78 8.08 -2.77
C GLY A 108 -2.43 9.39 -2.29
N TYR A 109 -2.08 10.51 -2.93
CA TYR A 109 -2.69 11.81 -2.62
C TYR A 109 -4.16 11.91 -3.05
N LYS A 110 -4.58 11.29 -4.16
CA LYS A 110 -6.00 11.20 -4.51
C LYS A 110 -6.82 10.47 -3.44
N VAL A 111 -6.27 9.42 -2.87
CA VAL A 111 -6.93 8.72 -1.75
C VAL A 111 -6.99 9.62 -0.53
N ALA A 112 -5.88 10.26 -0.15
CA ALA A 112 -5.83 11.14 1.01
C ALA A 112 -6.82 12.31 0.90
N ASP A 113 -6.87 12.99 -0.25
CA ASP A 113 -7.80 14.12 -0.46
C ASP A 113 -9.27 13.64 -0.51
N ASN A 114 -9.59 12.58 -1.24
CA ASN A 114 -10.96 12.07 -1.30
C ASN A 114 -11.47 11.63 0.09
N THR A 115 -10.61 11.01 0.89
CA THR A 115 -10.98 10.62 2.26
C THR A 115 -11.09 11.81 3.20
N ALA A 116 -10.25 12.85 3.06
CA ALA A 116 -10.38 14.09 3.81
C ALA A 116 -11.74 14.79 3.52
N ARG A 117 -12.18 14.80 2.24
CA ARG A 117 -13.51 15.32 1.87
C ARG A 117 -14.66 14.51 2.48
N VAL A 118 -14.55 13.19 2.50
CA VAL A 118 -15.55 12.33 3.17
C VAL A 118 -15.61 12.63 4.66
N ILE A 119 -14.47 12.69 5.34
CA ILE A 119 -14.40 12.97 6.78
C ILE A 119 -15.03 14.33 7.10
N LYS A 120 -14.63 15.37 6.37
CA LYS A 120 -15.17 16.72 6.53
C LYS A 120 -16.69 16.74 6.34
N ALA A 121 -17.19 16.13 5.26
CA ALA A 121 -18.62 16.08 4.98
C ALA A 121 -19.41 15.38 6.09
N VAL A 122 -18.88 14.27 6.63
CA VAL A 122 -19.49 13.61 7.80
C VAL A 122 -19.59 14.58 8.97
N ASP A 123 -18.52 15.29 9.29
CA ASP A 123 -18.51 16.22 10.43
C ASP A 123 -19.49 17.37 10.28
N GLU A 124 -19.68 17.86 9.05
CA GLU A 124 -20.61 18.94 8.73
C GLU A 124 -22.07 18.54 8.85
N ILE A 125 -22.45 17.33 8.39
CA ILE A 125 -23.86 16.89 8.35
C ILE A 125 -24.29 16.08 9.57
N TYR A 126 -23.38 15.60 10.40
CA TYR A 126 -23.63 14.68 11.51
C TYR A 126 -24.65 15.21 12.51
N GLY A 127 -24.58 16.51 12.80
CA GLY A 127 -25.44 17.15 13.81
C GLY A 127 -26.94 17.10 13.50
N GLU A 128 -27.28 17.15 12.21
CA GLU A 128 -28.66 17.19 11.71
C GLU A 128 -29.16 15.80 11.25
N ALA A 129 -28.28 14.77 11.23
CA ALA A 129 -28.61 13.42 10.79
C ALA A 129 -29.50 12.68 11.81
N SER A 130 -30.38 11.82 11.30
CA SER A 130 -31.12 10.85 12.13
C SER A 130 -30.18 9.80 12.77
N ASP A 131 -30.63 9.08 13.78
CA ASP A 131 -29.80 8.08 14.47
C ASP A 131 -29.29 7.00 13.52
N SER A 132 -30.12 6.54 12.57
CA SER A 132 -29.71 5.56 11.55
C SER A 132 -28.65 6.14 10.60
N GLU A 133 -28.80 7.39 10.16
CA GLU A 133 -27.81 8.06 9.32
C GLU A 133 -26.50 8.31 10.07
N LYS A 134 -26.54 8.57 11.38
CA LYS A 134 -25.35 8.71 12.22
C LYS A 134 -24.51 7.43 12.28
N GLU A 135 -25.16 6.26 12.33
CA GLU A 135 -24.44 4.98 12.25
C GLU A 135 -23.76 4.82 10.90
N GLU A 136 -24.46 5.10 9.79
CA GLU A 136 -23.89 5.06 8.43
C GLU A 136 -22.74 6.06 8.25
N LEU A 137 -22.88 7.27 8.77
CA LEU A 137 -21.86 8.32 8.73
C LEU A 137 -20.63 7.96 9.56
N ASN A 138 -20.82 7.41 10.75
CA ASN A 138 -19.72 6.93 11.59
C ASN A 138 -18.94 5.79 10.92
N LEU A 139 -19.66 4.85 10.27
CA LEU A 139 -19.02 3.79 9.50
C LEU A 139 -18.22 4.36 8.32
N ALA A 140 -18.81 5.29 7.55
CA ALA A 140 -18.12 5.94 6.45
C ALA A 140 -16.87 6.71 6.92
N LYS A 141 -16.96 7.40 8.06
CA LYS A 141 -15.82 8.11 8.66
C LYS A 141 -14.73 7.14 9.12
N ALA A 142 -15.09 6.01 9.74
CA ALA A 142 -14.14 4.99 10.16
C ALA A 142 -13.34 4.44 8.97
N GLU A 143 -14.03 4.07 7.90
CA GLU A 143 -13.40 3.59 6.67
C GLU A 143 -12.51 4.65 6.02
N ALA A 144 -12.98 5.91 5.93
CA ALA A 144 -12.22 7.01 5.34
C ALA A 144 -10.94 7.32 6.13
N LEU A 145 -11.02 7.37 7.47
CA LEU A 145 -9.85 7.56 8.34
C LEU A 145 -8.82 6.45 8.14
N ALA A 146 -9.23 5.18 8.12
CA ALA A 146 -8.33 4.06 7.95
C ALA A 146 -7.70 4.02 6.54
N LEU A 147 -8.44 4.39 5.48
CA LEU A 147 -7.90 4.52 4.13
C LEU A 147 -6.90 5.68 4.02
N ARG A 148 -7.17 6.83 4.68
CA ARG A 148 -6.24 7.97 4.72
C ARG A 148 -4.95 7.59 5.42
N ALA A 149 -5.07 6.91 6.55
CA ALA A 149 -3.91 6.39 7.27
C ALA A 149 -3.08 5.42 6.41
N TYR A 150 -3.74 4.52 5.69
CA TYR A 150 -3.07 3.59 4.77
C TYR A 150 -2.32 4.33 3.66
N ALA A 151 -2.97 5.30 3.02
CA ALA A 151 -2.37 6.11 1.96
C ALA A 151 -1.15 6.89 2.46
N ASN A 152 -1.28 7.59 3.59
CA ASN A 152 -0.19 8.33 4.22
C ASN A 152 0.96 7.42 4.64
N PHE A 153 0.67 6.21 5.15
CA PHE A 153 1.68 5.23 5.51
C PHE A 153 2.52 4.78 4.30
N TYR A 154 1.89 4.51 3.16
CA TYR A 154 2.64 4.19 1.93
C TYR A 154 3.41 5.39 1.41
N LEU A 155 2.81 6.57 1.37
CA LEU A 155 3.48 7.79 0.91
C LEU A 155 4.73 8.08 1.74
N VAL A 156 4.64 8.04 3.08
CA VAL A 156 5.81 8.33 3.94
C VAL A 156 6.89 7.25 3.80
N ASN A 157 6.52 5.98 3.65
CA ASN A 157 7.51 4.91 3.47
C ASN A 157 8.23 4.99 2.13
N VAL A 158 7.55 5.41 1.06
CA VAL A 158 8.17 5.55 -0.26
C VAL A 158 9.01 6.83 -0.34
N TYR A 159 8.46 7.97 0.06
CA TYR A 159 9.06 9.28 -0.21
C TYR A 159 9.77 9.94 0.97
N ALA A 160 9.97 9.21 2.07
CA ALA A 160 10.71 9.71 3.23
C ALA A 160 11.60 8.62 3.85
N HIS A 161 12.40 9.00 4.84
CA HIS A 161 13.13 8.05 5.66
C HIS A 161 12.17 7.17 6.47
N GLN A 162 12.64 5.98 6.88
CA GLN A 162 11.95 5.22 7.92
C GLN A 162 11.92 6.04 9.21
N VAL A 163 10.85 5.97 9.99
CA VAL A 163 10.73 6.73 11.24
C VAL A 163 11.77 6.31 12.26
N LYS A 164 12.09 5.00 12.29
CA LYS A 164 13.18 4.42 13.07
C LYS A 164 13.91 3.34 12.29
N VAL A 165 15.19 3.23 12.53
CA VAL A 165 16.06 2.20 11.96
C VAL A 165 16.92 1.63 13.05
N ASN A 166 16.59 0.43 13.52
CA ASN A 166 17.31 -0.30 14.58
C ASN A 166 17.66 0.60 15.79
N GLY A 167 16.65 1.29 16.30
CA GLY A 167 16.74 2.21 17.43
C GLY A 167 17.15 3.66 17.10
N THR A 168 17.66 3.93 15.90
CA THR A 168 17.97 5.30 15.47
C THR A 168 16.70 6.01 15.02
N ASP A 169 16.48 7.21 15.56
CA ASP A 169 15.29 8.03 15.32
C ASP A 169 15.50 9.00 14.15
N PHE A 170 14.65 8.92 13.14
CA PHE A 170 14.61 9.80 11.97
C PHE A 170 13.32 10.63 11.89
N SER A 171 12.56 10.72 12.99
CA SER A 171 11.27 11.42 13.04
C SER A 171 11.34 12.90 12.65
N SER A 172 12.51 13.54 12.82
CA SER A 172 12.73 14.94 12.43
C SER A 172 13.03 15.17 10.95
N LYS A 173 13.26 14.08 10.17
CA LYS A 173 13.51 14.18 8.72
C LYS A 173 12.26 14.66 7.97
N PRO A 174 12.43 15.28 6.76
CA PRO A 174 11.30 15.65 5.92
C PRO A 174 10.40 14.45 5.62
N GLY A 175 9.11 14.58 5.87
CA GLY A 175 8.07 13.59 5.64
C GLY A 175 7.32 13.82 4.33
N ILE A 176 6.01 13.88 4.42
CA ILE A 176 5.06 14.05 3.30
C ILE A 176 4.19 15.29 3.52
N VAL A 177 3.44 15.69 2.52
CA VAL A 177 2.35 16.67 2.72
C VAL A 177 1.17 15.95 3.36
N LEU A 178 0.77 16.38 4.57
CA LEU A 178 -0.39 15.81 5.24
C LEU A 178 -1.68 16.45 4.73
N VAL A 179 -2.61 15.62 4.29
CA VAL A 179 -3.94 16.03 3.83
C VAL A 179 -4.97 15.70 4.92
N ASN A 180 -4.93 16.46 6.01
CA ASN A 180 -5.90 16.31 7.11
C ASN A 180 -7.25 16.96 6.77
N GLU A 181 -7.24 18.01 5.97
CA GLU A 181 -8.37 18.71 5.40
C GLU A 181 -8.26 18.72 3.87
N PRO A 182 -9.37 18.84 3.12
CA PRO A 182 -9.32 19.00 1.67
C PRO A 182 -8.43 20.18 1.27
N ILE A 183 -7.57 19.95 0.27
CA ILE A 183 -6.66 20.99 -0.23
C ILE A 183 -7.32 21.68 -1.43
N GLU A 184 -7.51 22.99 -1.33
CA GLU A 184 -8.00 23.81 -2.43
C GLU A 184 -6.95 23.91 -3.55
N ALA A 185 -7.42 24.06 -4.78
CA ALA A 185 -6.54 24.26 -5.93
C ALA A 185 -5.62 25.48 -5.73
N LEU A 186 -4.37 25.36 -6.16
CA LEU A 186 -3.35 26.42 -6.08
C LEU A 186 -2.94 26.82 -4.65
N THR A 187 -3.23 25.98 -3.66
CA THR A 187 -2.81 26.22 -2.27
C THR A 187 -1.33 25.85 -2.08
N GLU A 188 -0.57 26.75 -1.47
CA GLU A 188 0.78 26.43 -1.01
C GLU A 188 0.73 25.41 0.13
N VAL A 189 1.56 24.38 0.04
CA VAL A 189 1.68 23.31 1.03
C VAL A 189 3.13 23.13 1.46
N SER A 190 3.34 22.47 2.58
CA SER A 190 4.67 22.10 3.05
C SER A 190 4.69 20.62 3.46
N ARG A 191 5.86 20.02 3.35
CA ARG A 191 6.09 18.68 3.89
C ARG A 191 6.09 18.74 5.42
N SER A 192 5.41 17.78 6.05
CA SER A 192 5.54 17.51 7.47
C SER A 192 6.92 16.92 7.77
N THR A 193 7.23 16.73 9.03
CA THR A 193 8.27 15.77 9.44
C THR A 193 7.74 14.33 9.33
N VAL A 194 8.65 13.35 9.29
CA VAL A 194 8.29 11.92 9.35
C VAL A 194 7.49 11.63 10.64
N GLY A 195 7.90 12.18 11.77
CA GLY A 195 7.23 11.99 13.06
C GLY A 195 5.79 12.53 13.08
N GLU A 196 5.56 13.70 12.48
CA GLU A 196 4.21 14.26 12.34
C GLU A 196 3.34 13.39 11.43
N ALA A 197 3.90 12.86 10.35
CA ALA A 197 3.18 11.94 9.47
C ALA A 197 2.76 10.66 10.22
N TYR A 198 3.65 10.02 10.95
CA TYR A 198 3.31 8.84 11.74
C TYR A 198 2.31 9.17 12.87
N SER A 199 2.42 10.33 13.50
CA SER A 199 1.46 10.77 14.54
C SER A 199 0.05 10.94 13.95
N SER A 200 -0.07 11.53 12.75
CA SER A 200 -1.35 11.66 12.04
C SER A 200 -1.93 10.29 11.67
N ILE A 201 -1.11 9.37 11.16
CA ILE A 201 -1.51 7.99 10.83
C ILE A 201 -2.06 7.26 12.05
N VAL A 202 -1.35 7.33 13.19
CA VAL A 202 -1.78 6.70 14.45
C VAL A 202 -3.07 7.32 14.97
N SER A 203 -3.23 8.65 14.86
CA SER A 203 -4.46 9.34 15.25
C SER A 203 -5.66 8.87 14.43
N ASP A 204 -5.52 8.81 13.10
CA ASP A 204 -6.57 8.36 12.19
C ASP A 204 -6.99 6.91 12.50
N LEU A 205 -6.03 6.00 12.69
CA LEU A 205 -6.30 4.60 12.99
C LEU A 205 -6.98 4.41 14.35
N ASN A 206 -6.56 5.12 15.38
CA ASN A 206 -7.23 5.06 16.69
C ASN A 206 -8.67 5.55 16.62
N GLN A 207 -8.93 6.62 15.89
CA GLN A 207 -10.31 7.10 15.66
C GLN A 207 -11.14 6.09 14.87
N ALA A 208 -10.58 5.52 13.78
CA ALA A 208 -11.23 4.50 12.97
C ALA A 208 -11.62 3.27 13.81
N ILE A 209 -10.66 2.73 14.59
CA ILE A 209 -10.88 1.59 15.50
C ILE A 209 -11.98 1.90 16.53
N SER A 210 -11.96 3.10 17.11
CA SER A 210 -13.00 3.52 18.06
C SER A 210 -14.40 3.54 17.43
N LEU A 211 -14.51 4.06 16.20
CA LEU A 211 -15.78 4.10 15.47
C LEU A 211 -16.24 2.70 15.05
N PHE A 212 -15.33 1.85 14.52
CA PHE A 212 -15.69 0.45 14.20
C PHE A 212 -16.17 -0.32 15.44
N LYS A 213 -15.59 -0.10 16.62
CA LYS A 213 -16.07 -0.72 17.87
C LYS A 213 -17.43 -0.20 18.30
N GLN A 214 -17.81 0.99 17.89
CA GLN A 214 -19.10 1.60 18.19
C GLN A 214 -20.22 1.14 17.25
N VAL A 215 -19.96 1.08 15.92
CA VAL A 215 -21.00 0.86 14.90
C VAL A 215 -20.84 -0.46 14.13
N GLY A 216 -19.74 -1.20 14.33
CA GLY A 216 -19.41 -2.39 13.56
C GLY A 216 -18.76 -2.04 12.21
N ASP A 217 -18.61 -3.05 11.36
CA ASP A 217 -18.12 -2.94 9.99
C ASP A 217 -19.00 -3.68 8.98
N ARG A 218 -18.67 -3.65 7.69
CA ARG A 218 -19.48 -4.27 6.63
C ARG A 218 -19.37 -5.80 6.56
N GLY A 219 -18.49 -6.43 7.34
CA GLY A 219 -18.23 -7.88 7.32
C GLY A 219 -17.63 -8.40 6.01
N GLN A 220 -17.07 -7.53 5.16
CA GLN A 220 -16.48 -7.89 3.88
C GLN A 220 -15.03 -7.42 3.82
N LYS A 221 -14.12 -8.29 3.41
CA LYS A 221 -12.66 -8.02 3.38
C LYS A 221 -12.23 -6.98 2.35
N ILE A 222 -13.09 -6.61 1.41
CA ILE A 222 -12.84 -5.57 0.40
C ILE A 222 -13.09 -4.15 0.90
N TYR A 223 -13.70 -4.02 2.07
CA TYR A 223 -13.84 -2.77 2.79
C TYR A 223 -12.96 -2.79 4.03
N MET A 224 -12.40 -1.63 4.38
CA MET A 224 -11.66 -1.52 5.62
C MET A 224 -12.61 -1.88 6.80
N ASN A 225 -12.09 -2.65 7.72
CA ASN A 225 -12.82 -3.21 8.84
C ASN A 225 -11.98 -3.12 10.12
N LEU A 226 -12.55 -3.51 11.24
CA LEU A 226 -11.87 -3.41 12.54
C LEU A 226 -10.54 -4.14 12.54
N ALA A 227 -10.50 -5.41 12.15
CA ALA A 227 -9.28 -6.22 12.11
C ALA A 227 -8.23 -5.64 11.13
N GLY A 228 -8.68 -5.10 9.98
CA GLY A 228 -7.81 -4.42 9.02
C GLY A 228 -7.17 -3.15 9.59
N ALA A 229 -7.94 -2.33 10.31
CA ALA A 229 -7.46 -1.10 10.93
C ALA A 229 -6.49 -1.40 12.09
N GLU A 230 -6.80 -2.38 12.94
CA GLU A 230 -5.91 -2.85 14.02
C GLU A 230 -4.62 -3.47 13.47
N GLY A 231 -4.71 -4.28 12.42
CA GLY A 231 -3.55 -4.86 11.74
C GLY A 231 -2.65 -3.80 11.10
N LEU A 232 -3.22 -2.76 10.50
CA LEU A 232 -2.44 -1.63 10.00
C LEU A 232 -1.77 -0.87 11.15
N LEU A 233 -2.46 -0.64 12.27
CA LEU A 233 -1.88 0.03 13.43
C LEU A 233 -0.76 -0.81 14.07
N ALA A 234 -0.89 -2.14 14.05
CA ALA A 234 0.18 -3.05 14.47
C ALA A 234 1.44 -2.88 13.60
N ARG A 235 1.27 -2.85 12.27
CA ARG A 235 2.38 -2.60 11.32
C ARG A 235 3.01 -1.23 11.51
N VAL A 236 2.21 -0.18 11.67
CA VAL A 236 2.68 1.19 11.97
C VAL A 236 3.48 1.21 13.27
N SER A 237 2.96 0.60 14.33
CA SER A 237 3.63 0.51 15.63
C SER A 237 4.96 -0.26 15.54
N LEU A 238 5.00 -1.33 14.73
CA LEU A 238 6.23 -2.09 14.45
C LEU A 238 7.30 -1.18 13.81
N TYR A 239 6.94 -0.35 12.84
CA TYR A 239 7.86 0.57 12.16
C TYR A 239 8.33 1.70 13.07
N MET A 240 7.48 2.12 14.01
CA MET A 240 7.83 3.07 15.08
C MET A 240 8.67 2.45 16.20
N GLU A 241 8.93 1.14 16.16
CA GLU A 241 9.56 0.37 17.24
C GLU A 241 8.81 0.46 18.57
N ASN A 242 7.51 0.72 18.52
CA ASN A 242 6.61 0.65 19.67
C ASN A 242 6.18 -0.80 19.90
N TRP A 243 7.10 -1.61 20.40
CA TRP A 243 6.98 -3.08 20.45
C TRP A 243 5.74 -3.57 21.20
N ALA A 244 5.42 -2.93 22.35
CA ALA A 244 4.25 -3.32 23.13
C ALA A 244 2.94 -3.09 22.36
N ASP A 245 2.81 -1.92 21.72
CA ASP A 245 1.63 -1.59 20.91
C ASP A 245 1.55 -2.45 19.65
N ALA A 246 2.69 -2.73 19.00
CA ALA A 246 2.75 -3.61 17.83
C ALA A 246 2.21 -5.00 18.17
N ALA A 247 2.68 -5.60 19.26
CA ALA A 247 2.18 -6.92 19.70
C ALA A 247 0.71 -6.88 20.11
N LYS A 248 0.27 -5.81 20.82
CA LYS A 248 -1.10 -5.62 21.26
C LYS A 248 -2.07 -5.52 20.09
N TYR A 249 -1.83 -4.61 19.16
CA TYR A 249 -2.74 -4.38 18.04
C TYR A 249 -2.74 -5.55 17.03
N ALA A 250 -1.60 -6.26 16.89
CA ALA A 250 -1.57 -7.49 16.11
C ALA A 250 -2.43 -8.60 16.75
N GLN A 251 -2.41 -8.72 18.08
CA GLN A 251 -3.28 -9.66 18.79
C GLN A 251 -4.75 -9.24 18.72
N ASP A 252 -5.05 -7.94 18.84
CA ASP A 252 -6.41 -7.42 18.67
C ASP A 252 -6.94 -7.74 17.27
N ALA A 253 -6.15 -7.48 16.21
CA ALA A 253 -6.52 -7.81 14.83
C ALA A 253 -6.77 -9.31 14.62
N LEU A 254 -5.98 -10.19 15.23
CA LEU A 254 -6.25 -11.63 15.20
C LEU A 254 -7.57 -11.98 15.85
N ASN A 255 -7.84 -11.43 17.03
CA ASN A 255 -9.07 -11.71 17.80
C ASN A 255 -10.31 -11.22 17.05
N ASP A 256 -10.31 -9.96 16.62
CA ASP A 256 -11.44 -9.32 15.93
C ASP A 256 -11.59 -9.82 14.47
N GLY A 257 -10.51 -10.34 13.88
CA GLY A 257 -10.50 -11.05 12.60
C GLY A 257 -10.89 -12.55 12.69
N GLY A 258 -11.30 -13.04 13.89
CA GLY A 258 -11.78 -14.39 14.10
C GLY A 258 -10.72 -15.48 14.23
N ASN A 259 -9.45 -15.12 14.47
CA ASN A 259 -8.33 -16.05 14.65
C ASN A 259 -8.28 -17.14 13.57
N PRO A 260 -8.14 -16.82 12.29
CA PRO A 260 -8.21 -17.80 11.22
C PRO A 260 -7.10 -18.85 11.35
N ALA A 261 -7.46 -20.11 11.17
CA ALA A 261 -6.50 -21.21 11.11
C ALA A 261 -5.64 -21.06 9.85
N LEU A 262 -4.33 -21.22 9.99
CA LEU A 262 -3.41 -21.14 8.85
C LEU A 262 -3.34 -22.46 8.06
N ALA A 263 -3.07 -22.36 6.77
CA ALA A 263 -2.92 -23.49 5.86
C ALA A 263 -1.53 -24.12 5.99
N TYR A 264 -1.44 -25.37 6.47
CA TYR A 264 -0.18 -26.05 6.74
C TYR A 264 0.20 -27.14 5.72
N THR A 265 -0.61 -27.38 4.71
CA THR A 265 -0.32 -28.30 3.63
C THR A 265 -0.21 -27.58 2.29
N ALA A 266 0.52 -28.15 1.34
CA ALA A 266 0.68 -27.61 0.00
C ALA A 266 -0.68 -27.31 -0.66
N ASP A 267 -1.62 -28.25 -0.61
CA ASP A 267 -2.95 -28.11 -1.21
C ASP A 267 -3.77 -27.02 -0.51
N ALA A 268 -3.76 -26.98 0.83
CA ALA A 268 -4.45 -25.96 1.60
C ALA A 268 -3.86 -24.56 1.35
N PHE A 269 -2.53 -24.44 1.25
CA PHE A 269 -1.87 -23.18 0.94
C PHE A 269 -2.20 -22.69 -0.47
N LYS A 270 -2.14 -23.58 -1.46
CA LYS A 270 -2.53 -23.27 -2.85
C LYS A 270 -3.99 -22.85 -2.95
N ALA A 271 -4.87 -23.46 -2.16
CA ALA A 271 -6.29 -23.13 -2.12
C ALA A 271 -6.59 -21.71 -1.64
N LEU A 272 -5.71 -21.10 -0.81
CA LEU A 272 -5.83 -19.67 -0.43
C LEU A 272 -5.82 -18.74 -1.64
N TYR A 273 -5.20 -19.16 -2.73
CA TYR A 273 -5.01 -18.39 -3.97
C TYR A 273 -5.81 -18.96 -5.14
N ALA A 274 -6.83 -19.79 -4.87
CA ALA A 274 -7.71 -20.35 -5.90
C ALA A 274 -8.43 -19.23 -6.68
N ASN A 275 -8.94 -18.24 -5.99
CA ASN A 275 -9.55 -17.03 -6.57
C ASN A 275 -9.39 -15.83 -5.61
N SER A 276 -9.88 -14.66 -6.02
CA SER A 276 -9.74 -13.41 -5.27
C SER A 276 -10.48 -13.36 -3.91
N THR A 277 -11.30 -14.35 -3.60
CA THR A 277 -12.08 -14.43 -2.35
C THR A 277 -11.74 -15.64 -1.48
N SER A 278 -10.84 -16.52 -1.95
CA SER A 278 -10.55 -17.81 -1.29
C SER A 278 -9.63 -17.70 -0.08
N ASN A 279 -8.89 -16.59 0.08
CA ASN A 279 -7.95 -16.45 1.19
C ASN A 279 -8.67 -16.21 2.52
N SER A 280 -8.79 -17.28 3.32
CA SER A 280 -9.37 -17.24 4.66
C SER A 280 -8.51 -16.47 5.68
N GLU A 281 -7.22 -16.35 5.44
CA GLU A 281 -6.25 -15.72 6.33
C GLU A 281 -6.17 -14.19 6.16
N SER A 282 -6.82 -13.61 5.14
CA SER A 282 -6.83 -12.17 4.91
C SER A 282 -7.89 -11.46 5.76
N PHE A 283 -7.54 -10.28 6.27
CA PHE A 283 -8.45 -9.34 6.95
C PHE A 283 -8.89 -8.21 6.03
N PHE A 284 -7.97 -7.70 5.20
CA PHE A 284 -8.28 -6.64 4.24
C PHE A 284 -7.59 -6.89 2.91
N GLN A 285 -8.32 -6.66 1.80
CA GLN A 285 -7.86 -6.89 0.43
C GLN A 285 -8.49 -5.92 -0.57
N ASN A 286 -7.93 -5.81 -1.76
CA ASN A 286 -8.55 -5.05 -2.84
C ASN A 286 -9.75 -5.79 -3.44
N ALA A 287 -10.70 -5.04 -4.02
CA ALA A 287 -11.87 -5.58 -4.73
C ALA A 287 -11.54 -5.92 -6.21
N ILE A 288 -10.47 -6.71 -6.43
CA ILE A 288 -10.04 -7.15 -7.76
C ILE A 288 -10.60 -8.55 -8.03
N ASN A 289 -11.14 -8.76 -9.23
CA ASN A 289 -11.73 -10.03 -9.67
C ASN A 289 -11.82 -10.09 -11.21
N ALA A 290 -12.49 -11.10 -11.77
CA ALA A 290 -12.63 -11.28 -13.19
C ALA A 290 -13.30 -10.11 -13.94
N THR A 291 -14.19 -9.35 -13.28
CA THR A 291 -14.91 -8.22 -13.87
C THR A 291 -14.27 -6.87 -13.54
N THR A 292 -13.55 -6.80 -12.44
CA THR A 292 -12.90 -5.57 -11.94
C THR A 292 -11.40 -5.85 -11.76
N ASN A 293 -10.63 -5.76 -12.82
CA ASN A 293 -9.20 -6.03 -12.82
C ASN A 293 -8.43 -5.03 -13.70
N TRP A 294 -7.10 -5.09 -13.61
CA TRP A 294 -6.21 -4.15 -14.30
C TRP A 294 -5.52 -4.75 -15.51
N SER A 295 -5.91 -5.97 -15.94
CA SER A 295 -5.36 -6.65 -17.11
C SER A 295 -3.81 -6.64 -17.10
N ALA A 296 -3.19 -6.08 -18.13
CA ALA A 296 -1.73 -5.97 -18.25
C ALA A 296 -1.04 -5.19 -17.11
N ASN A 297 -1.79 -4.38 -16.35
CA ASN A 297 -1.26 -3.62 -15.22
C ASN A 297 -1.52 -4.29 -13.85
N SER A 298 -2.03 -5.53 -13.84
CA SER A 298 -2.25 -6.26 -12.59
C SER A 298 -0.93 -6.74 -11.97
N ALA A 299 -0.94 -6.93 -10.66
CA ALA A 299 0.21 -7.51 -9.95
C ALA A 299 0.57 -8.91 -10.47
N GLY A 300 -0.43 -9.71 -10.85
CA GLY A 300 -0.18 -11.02 -11.44
C GLY A 300 0.58 -10.98 -12.77
N THR A 301 0.37 -9.93 -13.57
CA THR A 301 1.12 -9.72 -14.81
C THR A 301 2.60 -9.42 -14.54
N LEU A 302 2.90 -8.66 -13.49
CA LEU A 302 4.28 -8.42 -13.04
C LEU A 302 5.01 -9.74 -12.76
N TRP A 303 4.37 -10.61 -11.98
CA TRP A 303 4.95 -11.88 -11.54
C TRP A 303 4.89 -13.02 -12.57
N SER A 304 4.30 -12.79 -13.74
CA SER A 304 4.24 -13.73 -14.85
C SER A 304 4.82 -13.14 -16.12
N THR A 305 4.01 -12.35 -16.84
CA THR A 305 4.34 -11.83 -18.18
C THR A 305 5.52 -10.86 -18.18
N TYR A 306 5.68 -10.06 -17.10
CA TYR A 306 6.81 -9.14 -16.96
C TYR A 306 8.05 -9.79 -16.34
N ASN A 307 7.95 -11.11 -16.09
CA ASN A 307 9.07 -11.98 -15.77
C ASN A 307 9.81 -11.65 -14.45
N PHE A 308 9.10 -11.13 -13.47
CA PHE A 308 9.59 -11.12 -12.11
C PHE A 308 9.29 -12.45 -11.41
N SER A 309 10.19 -12.87 -10.53
CA SER A 309 10.10 -14.15 -9.84
C SER A 309 10.82 -14.11 -8.49
N PRO A 310 10.61 -15.12 -7.64
CA PRO A 310 11.49 -15.38 -6.51
C PRO A 310 12.92 -15.58 -6.97
N ASN A 311 13.85 -14.91 -6.31
CA ASN A 311 15.28 -15.13 -6.61
C ASN A 311 15.82 -16.39 -5.92
N PRO A 312 17.04 -16.85 -6.30
CA PRO A 312 17.65 -18.01 -5.68
C PRO A 312 17.86 -17.90 -4.17
N TYR A 313 18.11 -16.71 -3.63
CA TYR A 313 18.22 -16.52 -2.18
C TYR A 313 16.90 -16.86 -1.49
N LEU A 314 15.78 -16.25 -1.92
CA LEU A 314 14.47 -16.57 -1.34
C LEU A 314 14.15 -18.07 -1.45
N LYS A 315 14.41 -18.68 -2.61
CA LYS A 315 14.19 -20.11 -2.81
C LYS A 315 15.00 -20.96 -1.84
N SER A 316 16.25 -20.57 -1.53
CA SER A 316 17.12 -21.30 -0.61
C SER A 316 16.64 -21.29 0.84
N LEU A 317 15.72 -20.39 1.20
CA LEU A 317 15.15 -20.31 2.54
C LEU A 317 14.08 -21.38 2.81
N PHE A 318 13.51 -22.00 1.76
CA PHE A 318 12.47 -23.02 1.92
C PHE A 318 13.09 -24.40 2.13
N ALA A 319 12.58 -25.12 3.12
CA ALA A 319 12.89 -26.52 3.31
C ALA A 319 12.05 -27.41 2.37
N GLU A 320 12.48 -28.65 2.19
CA GLU A 320 11.71 -29.66 1.47
C GLU A 320 10.35 -29.88 2.14
N GLY A 321 9.27 -29.83 1.34
CA GLY A 321 7.91 -30.03 1.82
C GLY A 321 7.27 -28.79 2.46
N ASP A 322 7.94 -27.63 2.48
CA ASP A 322 7.30 -26.38 2.92
C ASP A 322 6.05 -26.07 2.06
N ALA A 323 4.92 -25.88 2.72
CA ALA A 323 3.61 -25.70 2.04
C ALA A 323 3.59 -24.56 1.03
N ARG A 324 4.39 -23.51 1.27
CA ARG A 324 4.47 -22.31 0.42
C ARG A 324 5.12 -22.57 -0.93
N THR A 325 5.93 -23.62 -1.05
CA THR A 325 6.55 -24.00 -2.32
C THR A 325 5.53 -24.42 -3.38
N ALA A 326 4.31 -24.78 -2.98
CA ALA A 326 3.21 -25.12 -3.89
C ALA A 326 2.79 -23.97 -4.82
N VAL A 327 3.11 -22.72 -4.46
CA VAL A 327 2.85 -21.52 -5.32
C VAL A 327 4.12 -21.00 -5.99
N MET A 328 5.24 -21.71 -5.92
CA MET A 328 6.52 -21.33 -6.54
C MET A 328 6.87 -22.18 -7.76
N GLU A 329 5.87 -22.78 -8.39
CA GLU A 329 6.04 -23.64 -9.57
C GLU A 329 6.48 -22.83 -10.80
N MET A 330 7.26 -23.44 -11.68
CA MET A 330 7.66 -22.86 -12.95
C MET A 330 6.48 -22.91 -13.93
N GLY A 331 6.34 -21.86 -14.74
CA GLY A 331 5.32 -21.81 -15.78
C GLY A 331 5.61 -22.78 -16.94
N GLU A 332 4.59 -23.06 -17.75
CA GLU A 332 4.67 -24.00 -18.86
C GLU A 332 5.72 -23.64 -19.94
N ASN A 333 5.97 -22.34 -20.13
CA ASN A 333 6.94 -21.83 -21.12
C ASN A 333 8.33 -21.57 -20.50
N ASN A 334 8.65 -22.21 -19.37
CA ASN A 334 9.93 -22.03 -18.73
C ASN A 334 11.08 -22.62 -19.54
N THR A 335 12.15 -21.84 -19.66
CA THR A 335 13.44 -22.30 -20.21
C THR A 335 14.56 -21.85 -19.28
N ASP A 336 15.71 -22.54 -19.33
CA ASP A 336 16.89 -22.16 -18.53
C ASP A 336 17.40 -20.74 -18.85
N ALA A 337 17.20 -20.29 -20.10
CA ALA A 337 17.58 -18.96 -20.54
C ALA A 337 16.55 -17.87 -20.12
N VAL A 338 15.29 -18.25 -19.99
CA VAL A 338 14.16 -17.35 -19.69
C VAL A 338 13.24 -18.05 -18.69
N PRO A 339 13.58 -18.03 -17.39
CA PRO A 339 12.70 -18.57 -16.37
C PRO A 339 11.36 -17.82 -16.35
N VAL A 340 10.27 -18.56 -16.49
CA VAL A 340 8.90 -18.05 -16.37
C VAL A 340 8.22 -18.75 -15.19
N TYR A 341 7.55 -17.98 -14.38
CA TYR A 341 6.80 -18.48 -13.23
C TYR A 341 5.29 -18.33 -13.49
N ASN A 342 4.50 -19.14 -12.81
CA ASN A 342 3.06 -19.10 -12.92
C ASN A 342 2.38 -18.03 -12.05
N ALA A 343 3.07 -16.92 -11.77
CA ALA A 343 2.63 -15.79 -10.97
C ALA A 343 2.49 -16.04 -9.46
N GLY A 344 2.78 -17.23 -8.94
CA GLY A 344 2.81 -17.52 -7.51
C GLY A 344 1.46 -17.29 -6.81
N LYS A 345 1.44 -16.46 -5.79
CA LYS A 345 0.22 -16.06 -5.06
C LYS A 345 -0.83 -15.38 -5.96
N PHE A 346 -0.41 -14.86 -7.12
CA PHE A 346 -1.29 -14.20 -8.08
C PHE A 346 -1.74 -15.11 -9.24
N HIS A 347 -1.45 -16.41 -9.21
CA HIS A 347 -1.79 -17.30 -10.31
C HIS A 347 -3.29 -17.42 -10.57
N HIS A 348 -4.13 -17.32 -9.52
CA HIS A 348 -5.57 -17.56 -9.58
C HIS A 348 -5.87 -18.99 -10.05
N TYR A 349 -5.53 -19.97 -9.23
CA TYR A 349 -5.49 -21.40 -9.56
C TYR A 349 -6.81 -22.00 -10.07
N GLU A 350 -7.94 -21.33 -9.84
CA GLU A 350 -9.25 -21.76 -10.36
C GLU A 350 -9.40 -21.47 -11.86
N SER A 351 -8.90 -20.32 -12.34
CA SER A 351 -9.05 -19.91 -13.75
C SER A 351 -7.74 -19.80 -14.53
N ASN A 352 -6.59 -19.92 -13.87
CA ASN A 352 -5.25 -19.69 -14.44
C ASN A 352 -5.09 -18.30 -15.09
N ASN A 353 -5.81 -17.28 -14.58
CA ASN A 353 -5.71 -15.91 -15.05
C ASN A 353 -5.23 -14.98 -13.94
N SER A 354 -3.95 -14.72 -13.95
CA SER A 354 -3.27 -13.93 -12.90
C SER A 354 -3.78 -12.48 -12.77
N ALA A 355 -4.43 -11.93 -13.80
CA ALA A 355 -5.02 -10.59 -13.72
C ALA A 355 -6.25 -10.54 -12.81
N TYR A 356 -6.88 -11.66 -12.51
CA TYR A 356 -8.09 -11.75 -11.70
C TYR A 356 -7.82 -11.87 -10.22
N GLN A 357 -6.55 -12.10 -9.82
CA GLN A 357 -6.17 -12.20 -8.41
C GLN A 357 -5.99 -10.83 -7.77
N THR A 358 -6.30 -10.76 -6.48
CA THR A 358 -6.24 -9.54 -5.69
C THR A 358 -4.95 -9.44 -4.86
N ASN A 359 -4.61 -8.24 -4.41
CA ASN A 359 -3.64 -8.03 -3.35
C ASN A 359 -4.33 -8.19 -1.98
N TYR A 360 -3.76 -9.04 -1.16
CA TYR A 360 -4.12 -9.21 0.24
C TYR A 360 -3.26 -8.25 1.07
N LEU A 361 -3.87 -7.24 1.68
CA LEU A 361 -3.16 -6.09 2.21
C LEU A 361 -2.84 -6.19 3.71
N ILE A 362 -3.70 -6.86 4.46
CA ILE A 362 -3.53 -7.16 5.90
C ILE A 362 -3.94 -8.61 6.13
N ASN A 363 -3.06 -9.40 6.71
CA ASN A 363 -3.20 -10.85 6.82
C ASN A 363 -2.84 -11.36 8.21
N ALA A 364 -3.46 -12.46 8.65
CA ALA A 364 -3.20 -13.10 9.93
C ALA A 364 -1.72 -13.58 10.10
N PRO A 365 -1.06 -14.18 9.10
CA PRO A 365 0.33 -14.56 9.24
C PRO A 365 1.26 -13.37 9.57
N GLU A 366 1.04 -12.21 8.97
CA GLU A 366 1.80 -11.00 9.30
C GLU A 366 1.62 -10.62 10.77
N MET A 367 0.41 -10.70 11.31
CA MET A 367 0.13 -10.38 12.72
C MET A 367 0.91 -11.28 13.66
N HIS A 368 0.96 -12.59 13.41
CA HIS A 368 1.80 -13.51 14.18
C HIS A 368 3.28 -13.16 14.10
N LEU A 369 3.77 -12.76 12.92
CA LEU A 369 5.17 -12.34 12.73
C LEU A 369 5.47 -10.99 13.41
N ILE A 370 4.52 -10.06 13.47
CA ILE A 370 4.64 -8.81 14.25
C ILE A 370 4.73 -9.13 15.74
N ILE A 371 3.87 -10.01 16.27
CA ILE A 371 3.91 -10.44 17.68
C ILE A 371 5.28 -11.11 17.98
N ALA A 372 5.76 -11.96 17.09
CA ALA A 372 7.04 -12.65 17.25
C ALA A 372 8.20 -11.64 17.32
N GLU A 373 8.28 -10.71 16.38
CA GLU A 373 9.33 -9.70 16.33
C GLU A 373 9.28 -8.75 17.55
N ALA A 374 8.09 -8.25 17.87
CA ALA A 374 7.90 -7.35 19.00
C ALA A 374 8.32 -8.00 20.33
N ASN A 375 7.98 -9.28 20.54
CA ASN A 375 8.42 -10.01 21.74
C ASN A 375 9.94 -10.27 21.73
N ALA A 376 10.53 -10.62 20.60
CA ALA A 376 11.97 -10.81 20.48
C ALA A 376 12.75 -9.52 20.81
N LYS A 377 12.30 -8.38 20.31
CA LYS A 377 12.90 -7.06 20.57
C LYS A 377 12.76 -6.61 22.03
N GLN A 378 11.76 -7.12 22.75
CA GLN A 378 11.57 -6.90 24.19
C GLN A 378 12.31 -7.95 25.08
N GLY A 379 13.03 -8.89 24.47
CA GLY A 379 13.74 -9.96 25.19
C GLY A 379 12.84 -11.14 25.63
N ASN A 380 11.57 -11.15 25.22
CA ASN A 380 10.60 -12.21 25.53
C ASN A 380 10.72 -13.38 24.56
N THR A 381 11.89 -14.04 24.54
CA THR A 381 12.23 -15.07 23.54
C THR A 381 11.22 -16.23 23.49
N ALA A 382 10.67 -16.66 24.63
CA ALA A 382 9.68 -17.74 24.65
C ALA A 382 8.39 -17.32 23.92
N ALA A 383 7.83 -16.16 24.24
CA ALA A 383 6.63 -15.64 23.56
C ALA A 383 6.89 -15.36 22.08
N ALA A 384 8.10 -14.89 21.72
CA ALA A 384 8.49 -14.71 20.32
C ALA A 384 8.45 -16.04 19.56
N LYS A 385 9.01 -17.13 20.11
CA LYS A 385 8.99 -18.44 19.48
C LYS A 385 7.59 -19.05 19.37
N GLU A 386 6.72 -18.85 20.37
CA GLU A 386 5.34 -19.33 20.30
C GLU A 386 4.56 -18.64 19.15
N ALA A 387 4.65 -17.34 19.02
CA ALA A 387 4.01 -16.61 17.93
C ALA A 387 4.60 -17.01 16.56
N LEU A 388 5.92 -17.13 16.47
CA LEU A 388 6.64 -17.53 15.26
C LEU A 388 6.27 -18.94 14.82
N LEU A 389 6.11 -19.89 15.77
CA LEU A 389 5.75 -21.27 15.49
C LEU A 389 4.44 -21.39 14.72
N VAL A 390 3.48 -20.50 14.95
CA VAL A 390 2.18 -20.50 14.24
C VAL A 390 2.40 -20.43 12.73
N VAL A 391 3.30 -19.57 12.26
CA VAL A 391 3.61 -19.43 10.83
C VAL A 391 4.61 -20.47 10.37
N ALA A 392 5.66 -20.71 11.16
CA ALA A 392 6.78 -21.61 10.81
C ALA A 392 6.34 -23.07 10.56
N LYS A 393 5.20 -23.51 11.13
CA LYS A 393 4.59 -24.84 10.86
C LYS A 393 4.20 -25.07 9.41
N ARG A 394 4.23 -24.06 8.54
CA ARG A 394 4.10 -24.30 7.09
C ARG A 394 5.28 -25.14 6.54
N ASN A 395 6.42 -25.12 7.23
CA ASN A 395 7.51 -26.09 7.07
C ASN A 395 7.21 -27.31 7.96
N PRO A 396 6.99 -28.50 7.39
CA PRO A 396 6.64 -29.71 8.15
C PRO A 396 7.74 -30.19 9.09
N ALA A 397 8.98 -29.72 8.93
CA ALA A 397 10.08 -30.01 9.85
C ALA A 397 10.01 -29.19 11.15
N ILE A 398 9.15 -28.18 11.22
CA ILE A 398 8.94 -27.31 12.40
C ILE A 398 7.64 -27.72 13.08
N THR A 399 7.73 -28.41 14.20
CA THR A 399 6.56 -28.95 14.94
C THR A 399 6.41 -28.34 16.33
N SER A 400 7.50 -27.82 16.88
CA SER A 400 7.57 -27.24 18.23
C SER A 400 8.50 -26.02 18.27
N VAL A 401 8.46 -25.26 19.35
CA VAL A 401 9.36 -24.12 19.58
C VAL A 401 10.83 -24.54 19.67
N ASP A 402 11.10 -25.83 20.00
CA ASP A 402 12.44 -26.37 20.07
C ASP A 402 13.08 -26.59 18.69
N ASP A 403 12.27 -26.63 17.64
CA ASP A 403 12.74 -26.73 16.25
C ASP A 403 13.22 -25.37 15.70
N ILE A 404 12.84 -24.28 16.34
CA ILE A 404 13.31 -22.92 16.02
C ILE A 404 14.70 -22.75 16.65
N LYS A 405 15.74 -23.02 15.84
CA LYS A 405 17.15 -23.00 16.27
C LYS A 405 17.82 -21.66 15.96
N GLY A 406 18.93 -21.38 16.67
CA GLY A 406 19.78 -20.24 16.41
C GLY A 406 19.21 -18.91 16.91
N ASP A 407 19.58 -17.83 16.23
CA ASP A 407 19.11 -16.48 16.54
C ASP A 407 17.65 -16.31 16.13
N VAL A 408 16.80 -15.96 17.09
CA VAL A 408 15.35 -15.82 16.88
C VAL A 408 15.02 -14.67 15.93
N MET A 409 15.76 -13.56 16.01
CA MET A 409 15.53 -12.43 15.10
C MET A 409 15.91 -12.78 13.66
N GLN A 410 17.02 -13.50 13.45
CA GLN A 410 17.39 -13.98 12.12
C GLN A 410 16.31 -14.93 11.57
N PHE A 411 15.80 -15.84 12.39
CA PHE A 411 14.72 -16.73 11.98
C PHE A 411 13.45 -15.95 11.59
N ILE A 412 13.08 -14.93 12.39
CA ILE A 412 11.93 -14.04 12.08
C ILE A 412 12.13 -13.32 10.74
N LYS A 413 13.32 -12.76 10.49
CA LYS A 413 13.64 -12.09 9.22
C LYS A 413 13.49 -13.01 8.00
N GLU A 414 13.94 -14.24 8.12
CA GLU A 414 13.81 -15.25 7.09
C GLU A 414 12.35 -15.73 6.94
N GLU A 415 11.63 -15.90 8.05
CA GLU A 415 10.23 -16.31 8.02
C GLU A 415 9.35 -15.24 7.41
N ARG A 416 9.60 -13.96 7.70
CA ARG A 416 8.92 -12.83 7.03
C ARG A 416 9.19 -12.84 5.52
N ALA A 417 10.42 -13.13 5.08
CA ALA A 417 10.73 -13.25 3.65
C ALA A 417 9.97 -14.41 2.99
N ARG A 418 9.90 -15.59 3.64
CA ARG A 418 9.18 -16.76 3.15
C ARG A 418 7.66 -16.53 3.10
N GLU A 419 7.12 -15.93 4.16
CA GLU A 419 5.67 -15.78 4.30
C GLU A 419 5.11 -14.64 3.48
N LEU A 420 5.75 -13.46 3.53
CA LEU A 420 5.21 -12.22 2.99
C LEU A 420 5.69 -11.90 1.56
N PHE A 421 6.36 -12.85 0.92
CA PHE A 421 6.74 -12.74 -0.49
C PHE A 421 5.52 -12.46 -1.38
N GLN A 422 5.69 -11.55 -2.33
CA GLN A 422 4.63 -11.02 -3.22
C GLN A 422 3.54 -10.17 -2.50
N GLU A 423 3.79 -9.76 -1.25
CA GLU A 423 2.89 -8.89 -0.49
C GLU A 423 3.49 -7.49 -0.23
N GLY A 424 4.69 -7.22 -0.75
CA GLY A 424 5.31 -5.89 -0.76
C GLY A 424 5.93 -5.46 0.57
N HIS A 425 6.41 -6.38 1.39
CA HIS A 425 6.94 -6.08 2.71
C HIS A 425 8.47 -5.98 2.77
N ARG A 426 9.18 -6.70 1.91
CA ARG A 426 10.61 -6.97 2.09
C ARG A 426 11.49 -5.72 2.13
N LEU A 427 11.29 -4.77 1.23
CA LEU A 427 12.06 -3.52 1.21
C LEU A 427 11.94 -2.76 2.53
N TRP A 428 10.72 -2.65 3.04
CA TRP A 428 10.44 -1.91 4.25
C TRP A 428 11.03 -2.60 5.49
N ASP A 429 10.97 -3.92 5.53
CA ASP A 429 11.60 -4.74 6.56
C ASP A 429 13.13 -4.54 6.59
N LEU A 430 13.78 -4.63 5.44
CA LEU A 430 15.24 -4.41 5.32
C LEU A 430 15.64 -3.00 5.77
N ARG A 431 14.87 -1.99 5.34
CA ARG A 431 15.15 -0.59 5.71
C ARG A 431 15.03 -0.35 7.21
N ARG A 432 13.95 -0.79 7.84
CA ARG A 432 13.73 -0.58 9.29
C ARG A 432 14.67 -1.39 10.17
N TRP A 433 15.17 -2.54 9.70
CA TRP A 433 16.19 -3.30 10.42
C TRP A 433 17.59 -2.71 10.29
N GLY A 434 17.83 -1.83 9.32
CA GLY A 434 19.16 -1.32 9.01
C GLY A 434 20.08 -2.40 8.46
N ASP A 435 19.52 -3.36 7.71
CA ASP A 435 20.29 -4.47 7.15
C ASP A 435 21.12 -4.00 5.96
N LYS A 436 22.35 -4.52 5.88
CA LYS A 436 23.16 -4.40 4.67
C LYS A 436 22.84 -5.57 3.75
N VAL A 437 22.46 -5.25 2.52
CA VAL A 437 22.03 -6.25 1.54
C VAL A 437 23.00 -6.39 0.39
N SER A 438 23.06 -7.57 -0.18
CA SER A 438 23.79 -7.86 -1.38
C SER A 438 22.87 -8.54 -2.38
N VAL A 439 22.85 -8.07 -3.59
CA VAL A 439 22.15 -8.69 -4.72
C VAL A 439 23.19 -9.10 -5.75
N SER A 440 23.21 -10.37 -6.10
CA SER A 440 24.06 -10.88 -7.18
C SER A 440 23.28 -10.88 -8.48
N ALA A 441 23.93 -10.53 -9.58
CA ALA A 441 23.42 -10.81 -10.91
C ALA A 441 23.24 -12.34 -11.04
N TYR A 442 22.01 -12.78 -11.20
CA TYR A 442 21.73 -14.16 -11.51
C TYR A 442 21.87 -14.37 -13.02
N ALA A 443 22.39 -15.50 -13.42
CA ALA A 443 22.88 -15.83 -14.76
C ALA A 443 21.84 -15.78 -15.90
N ALA A 444 21.04 -14.74 -16.01
CA ALA A 444 20.39 -14.40 -17.26
C ALA A 444 21.41 -13.62 -18.11
N PRO A 445 21.66 -14.01 -19.36
CA PRO A 445 22.71 -13.41 -20.18
C PRO A 445 22.58 -11.89 -20.40
N ALA A 446 21.43 -11.31 -20.10
CA ALA A 446 21.08 -9.92 -20.41
C ALA A 446 21.23 -8.96 -19.22
N ILE A 447 21.37 -9.44 -17.95
CA ILE A 447 21.36 -8.58 -16.77
C ILE A 447 22.63 -8.79 -15.97
N ASN A 448 23.48 -7.79 -15.99
CA ASN A 448 24.69 -7.75 -15.16
C ASN A 448 24.55 -6.67 -14.08
N TYR A 449 23.50 -6.79 -13.25
CA TYR A 449 23.25 -5.89 -12.14
C TYR A 449 23.51 -6.58 -10.81
N SER A 450 24.44 -6.07 -10.04
CA SER A 450 24.74 -6.57 -8.70
C SER A 450 25.31 -5.47 -7.82
N TYR A 451 25.04 -5.57 -6.53
CA TYR A 451 25.66 -4.72 -5.51
C TYR A 451 25.96 -5.51 -4.25
N LYS A 452 26.88 -5.01 -3.42
CA LYS A 452 27.31 -5.68 -2.19
C LYS A 452 27.30 -4.73 -1.01
N ASN A 453 26.86 -5.24 0.15
CA ASN A 453 26.87 -4.52 1.43
C ASN A 453 26.21 -3.14 1.37
N TYR A 454 25.20 -3.00 0.52
CA TYR A 454 24.49 -1.75 0.37
C TYR A 454 23.61 -1.50 1.62
N ASP A 455 23.71 -0.29 2.20
CA ASP A 455 22.89 0.13 3.32
C ASP A 455 21.52 0.62 2.81
N ILE A 456 20.57 -0.31 2.72
CA ILE A 456 19.25 -0.02 2.16
C ILE A 456 18.40 0.88 3.06
N SER A 457 18.79 1.08 4.33
CA SER A 457 18.08 1.97 5.24
C SER A 457 18.17 3.45 4.83
N GLU A 458 19.23 3.82 4.12
CA GLU A 458 19.43 5.17 3.60
C GLU A 458 18.59 5.46 2.34
N LEU A 459 18.03 4.43 1.69
CA LEU A 459 17.27 4.59 0.46
C LEU A 459 16.04 5.48 0.67
N VAL A 460 15.94 6.52 -0.14
CA VAL A 460 14.72 7.34 -0.29
C VAL A 460 14.43 7.50 -1.77
N PHE A 461 13.15 7.49 -2.13
CA PHE A 461 12.76 7.71 -3.52
C PHE A 461 12.56 9.21 -3.80
N PRO A 462 12.80 9.65 -5.07
CA PRO A 462 12.55 11.03 -5.45
C PRO A 462 11.06 11.35 -5.43
N ILE A 463 10.75 12.58 -5.04
CA ILE A 463 9.42 13.15 -5.26
C ILE A 463 9.30 13.46 -6.75
N PRO A 464 8.15 13.18 -7.40
CA PRO A 464 7.96 13.44 -8.82
C PRO A 464 8.29 14.89 -9.20
N VAL A 465 9.10 15.09 -10.24
CA VAL A 465 9.53 16.42 -10.69
C VAL A 465 8.34 17.31 -11.09
N ALA A 466 7.25 16.72 -11.54
CA ALA A 466 6.02 17.45 -11.86
C ALA A 466 5.44 18.18 -10.64
N GLU A 467 5.54 17.56 -9.46
CA GLU A 467 5.10 18.15 -8.19
C GLU A 467 6.00 19.32 -7.77
N ILE A 468 7.31 19.15 -7.92
CA ILE A 468 8.27 20.21 -7.63
C ILE A 468 8.05 21.40 -8.57
N ASN A 469 7.88 21.14 -9.87
CA ASN A 469 7.67 22.16 -10.89
C ASN A 469 6.31 22.87 -10.79
N ALA A 470 5.34 22.28 -10.11
CA ALA A 470 4.05 22.92 -9.82
C ALA A 470 4.22 24.17 -8.95
N GLY A 471 5.28 24.24 -8.14
CA GLY A 471 5.68 25.47 -7.42
C GLY A 471 4.84 25.79 -6.19
N PHE A 472 4.13 24.80 -5.63
CA PHE A 472 3.28 24.97 -4.44
C PHE A 472 3.96 24.55 -3.11
N GLY A 473 5.30 24.69 -3.03
CA GLY A 473 6.04 24.56 -1.78
C GLY A 473 6.58 23.15 -1.47
N VAL A 474 6.29 22.14 -2.29
CA VAL A 474 6.87 20.80 -2.12
C VAL A 474 8.35 20.81 -2.49
N THR A 475 9.20 20.26 -1.61
CA THR A 475 10.66 20.18 -1.81
C THR A 475 11.12 18.76 -2.10
N GLN A 476 12.18 18.60 -2.89
CA GLN A 476 12.76 17.32 -3.27
C GLN A 476 13.50 16.63 -2.08
N ASN A 477 13.64 15.33 -2.16
CA ASN A 477 14.61 14.56 -1.39
C ASN A 477 15.97 14.68 -2.09
N GLU A 478 16.79 15.64 -1.71
CA GLU A 478 18.03 15.94 -2.44
C GLU A 478 19.06 14.82 -2.36
N GLU A 479 18.99 13.96 -1.33
CA GLU A 479 19.90 12.83 -1.15
C GLU A 479 19.65 11.65 -2.08
N TRP A 480 18.47 11.51 -2.68
CA TRP A 480 18.06 10.32 -3.43
C TRP A 480 19.06 9.85 -4.52
N PRO A 481 19.75 10.74 -5.27
CA PRO A 481 20.70 10.29 -6.30
C PRO A 481 21.97 9.68 -5.72
N ASN A 482 22.27 9.99 -4.45
CA ASN A 482 23.51 9.59 -3.78
C ASN A 482 23.37 8.30 -2.98
N VAL A 483 22.15 7.95 -2.60
CA VAL A 483 21.85 6.78 -1.76
C VAL A 483 21.39 5.55 -2.54
N MET A 484 21.41 5.61 -3.86
CA MET A 484 21.15 4.42 -4.69
C MET A 484 22.40 3.51 -4.75
N PRO A 485 22.23 2.17 -4.77
CA PRO A 485 23.36 1.26 -4.99
C PRO A 485 24.00 1.54 -6.34
N LYS A 486 25.35 1.39 -6.39
CA LYS A 486 26.16 1.65 -7.57
C LYS A 486 26.90 0.40 -7.99
#